data_9751d7293f91ade765205b53d68202fe
#
_entry.id   9751d7293f91ade765205b53d68202fe
#
_cell.length_a   1.000
_cell.length_b   1.000
_cell.length_c   1.000
_cell.angle_alpha   90.00
_cell.angle_beta   90.00
_cell.angle_gamma   90.00
#
_symmetry.space_group_name_H-M   'P 1'
#
loop_
_entity.id
_entity.type
_entity.pdbx_description
1 polymer ?
#
loop_
_entity_poly.entity_id
_entity_poly.type
_entity_poly.pdbx_seq_one_letter_code
_entity_poly.pdbx_strand_id
1 'polypeptide(L)'
;MKNLTTAAGAPVVDNQNTQTAGPRGPVLLQDVWHLEKLAHFAREVIPERRMHAKGSGAFGTFTVTHDISKYTRAALFSEVGKKTDIFMRFSTVAGERGAADAERDIRGFAVKFYTEQGNWDVVGNNTPVFFFRDPLKFPDLNHVVKRDPKTNLRSAENNWDFWTLLPEALHQVTIVMSDRGIPKGYRHMHGFGSHTYSFISPANERFWVKFHFVCQQGIENFSDAEAAALVGVDRESSQRDLYDAIENKDFPRWKLAVQIMPEADASKVPYHPFDLTKVWPKGDYPLIDVGVLELNRNAENYFADVEQSAFSPANVVPGVSFSPDKMLQSRLFSYGDAARYRLGVNHHQIPVNAPKCPFHSYHRDGAMRITPNGGEHTPYEPNSRGEWQESPQFKEPPLSLEGAADHWNHRVDTDYYSQPGNLFRLLTAEKKQLLFENTARAIHGVSKPVQERHIYNCTQADPAYGAGVAAAIAALEGK
;
A
#
# COMPACT_ATOMS: atom_id res chain seq x y z
N MET A 1 -2.49 36.64 -17.92
CA MET A 1 -1.14 36.28 -17.41
C MET A 1 -1.07 36.65 -15.92
N LYS A 2 -0.38 35.87 -15.11
CA LYS A 2 -0.15 36.16 -13.68
C LYS A 2 1.19 36.91 -13.54
N ASN A 3 1.23 37.97 -12.72
CA ASN A 3 2.49 38.65 -12.40
C ASN A 3 3.34 37.78 -11.46
N LEU A 4 4.64 37.63 -11.76
CA LEU A 4 5.57 36.95 -10.88
C LEU A 4 5.92 37.78 -9.68
N THR A 5 5.94 37.17 -8.49
CA THR A 5 6.25 37.85 -7.22
C THR A 5 7.26 37.05 -6.41
N THR A 6 7.95 37.71 -5.47
CA THR A 6 8.67 37.07 -4.38
C THR A 6 7.69 36.31 -3.45
N ALA A 7 8.19 35.49 -2.52
CA ALA A 7 7.37 34.85 -1.51
C ALA A 7 6.61 35.84 -0.60
N ALA A 8 7.16 37.03 -0.42
CA ALA A 8 6.53 38.12 0.34
C ALA A 8 5.53 38.94 -0.50
N GLY A 9 5.33 38.62 -1.79
CA GLY A 9 4.35 39.26 -2.67
C GLY A 9 4.88 40.47 -3.45
N ALA A 10 6.15 40.85 -3.33
CA ALA A 10 6.71 41.95 -4.11
C ALA A 10 6.87 41.56 -5.60
N PRO A 11 6.53 42.44 -6.58
CA PRO A 11 6.71 42.15 -8.00
C PRO A 11 8.16 41.88 -8.35
N VAL A 12 8.38 40.84 -9.15
CA VAL A 12 9.70 40.51 -9.72
C VAL A 12 9.91 41.29 -11.00
N VAL A 13 10.96 42.12 -11.02
CA VAL A 13 11.27 43.02 -12.15
C VAL A 13 11.89 42.27 -13.30
N ASP A 14 12.85 41.36 -13.03
CA ASP A 14 13.56 40.58 -14.02
C ASP A 14 13.77 39.14 -13.48
N ASN A 15 13.37 38.12 -14.26
CA ASN A 15 13.56 36.73 -13.94
C ASN A 15 14.55 36.06 -14.93
N GLN A 16 15.20 36.84 -15.81
CA GLN A 16 16.17 36.33 -16.78
C GLN A 16 17.60 36.63 -16.33
N ASN A 17 17.82 37.71 -15.60
CA ASN A 17 19.14 38.18 -15.24
C ASN A 17 19.20 38.52 -13.75
N THR A 18 20.27 38.12 -13.07
CA THR A 18 20.60 38.51 -11.70
C THR A 18 21.17 39.93 -11.66
N GLN A 19 21.01 40.61 -10.52
CA GLN A 19 21.66 41.91 -10.29
C GLN A 19 23.18 41.74 -10.16
N THR A 20 23.94 42.48 -10.94
CA THR A 20 25.41 42.49 -10.90
C THR A 20 25.96 43.93 -10.84
N ALA A 21 27.18 44.08 -10.39
CA ALA A 21 27.90 45.34 -10.44
C ALA A 21 28.44 45.61 -11.87
N GLY A 22 27.56 46.07 -12.77
CA GLY A 22 27.84 46.21 -14.19
C GLY A 22 27.77 44.88 -14.96
N PRO A 23 27.88 44.90 -16.29
CA PRO A 23 27.62 43.70 -17.14
C PRO A 23 28.56 42.53 -16.92
N ARG A 24 29.69 42.72 -16.28
CA ARG A 24 30.72 41.68 -16.03
C ARG A 24 31.10 41.60 -14.53
N GLY A 25 30.37 42.32 -13.67
CA GLY A 25 30.65 42.35 -12.23
C GLY A 25 30.04 41.18 -11.48
N PRO A 26 30.34 41.07 -10.18
CA PRO A 26 29.80 40.04 -9.31
C PRO A 26 28.29 40.25 -9.07
N VAL A 27 27.59 39.13 -8.70
CA VAL A 27 26.20 39.15 -8.25
C VAL A 27 26.11 39.92 -6.90
N LEU A 28 25.02 40.67 -6.73
CA LEU A 28 24.77 41.43 -5.50
C LEU A 28 23.78 40.67 -4.60
N LEU A 29 24.07 40.60 -3.30
CA LEU A 29 23.19 39.98 -2.30
C LEU A 29 21.81 40.70 -2.15
N GLN A 30 21.68 41.90 -2.61
CA GLN A 30 20.40 42.62 -2.62
C GLN A 30 19.41 42.11 -3.67
N ASP A 31 19.80 41.19 -4.55
CA ASP A 31 18.90 40.46 -5.45
C ASP A 31 18.12 39.41 -4.66
N VAL A 32 17.11 39.83 -3.92
CA VAL A 32 16.29 38.99 -3.03
C VAL A 32 15.63 37.85 -3.81
N TRP A 33 15.16 38.11 -5.03
CA TRP A 33 14.54 37.08 -5.88
C TRP A 33 15.51 35.92 -6.20
N HIS A 34 16.75 36.27 -6.53
CA HIS A 34 17.80 35.27 -6.79
C HIS A 34 18.06 34.40 -5.52
N LEU A 35 18.17 35.05 -4.36
CA LEU A 35 18.41 34.34 -3.08
C LEU A 35 17.24 33.43 -2.71
N GLU A 36 16.00 33.89 -2.84
CA GLU A 36 14.80 33.07 -2.57
C GLU A 36 14.76 31.85 -3.52
N LYS A 37 14.98 32.08 -4.82
CA LYS A 37 14.93 31.04 -5.84
C LYS A 37 15.93 29.93 -5.57
N LEU A 38 17.17 30.26 -5.22
CA LEU A 38 18.20 29.30 -4.85
C LEU A 38 17.89 28.57 -3.54
N ALA A 39 17.49 29.34 -2.52
CA ALA A 39 17.20 28.78 -1.20
C ALA A 39 16.02 27.80 -1.25
N HIS A 40 14.96 28.15 -1.98
CA HIS A 40 13.78 27.28 -2.11
C HIS A 40 14.10 26.03 -2.93
N PHE A 41 14.79 26.16 -4.06
CA PHE A 41 15.17 25.06 -4.94
C PHE A 41 15.86 23.91 -4.21
N ALA A 42 16.80 24.20 -3.33
CA ALA A 42 17.52 23.20 -2.55
C ALA A 42 16.61 22.42 -1.57
N ARG A 43 15.40 22.89 -1.33
CA ARG A 43 14.42 22.35 -0.37
C ARG A 43 13.11 21.87 -1.01
N GLU A 44 13.05 21.78 -2.34
CA GLU A 44 11.89 21.26 -3.10
C GLU A 44 11.71 19.76 -2.99
N VAL A 45 12.48 19.10 -2.12
CA VAL A 45 12.46 17.64 -1.90
C VAL A 45 12.04 17.32 -0.48
N ILE A 46 11.31 16.21 -0.34
CA ILE A 46 11.02 15.56 0.93
C ILE A 46 11.61 14.14 0.91
N PRO A 47 11.83 13.49 2.05
CA PRO A 47 12.26 12.11 2.07
C PRO A 47 11.34 11.22 1.25
N GLU A 48 11.89 10.33 0.41
CA GLU A 48 11.08 9.33 -0.27
C GLU A 48 10.46 8.37 0.75
N ARG A 49 9.36 7.70 0.38
CA ARG A 49 8.81 6.63 1.23
C ARG A 49 9.83 5.52 1.36
N ARG A 50 9.99 4.97 2.57
CA ARG A 50 10.94 3.88 2.83
C ARG A 50 10.67 2.67 1.94
N MET A 51 9.39 2.35 1.72
CA MET A 51 8.86 1.43 0.73
C MET A 51 7.82 2.16 -0.12
N HIS A 52 7.52 1.65 -1.32
CA HIS A 52 6.53 2.25 -2.22
C HIS A 52 6.91 3.66 -2.71
N ALA A 53 8.20 3.96 -2.85
CA ALA A 53 8.68 5.28 -3.26
C ALA A 53 8.24 5.62 -4.69
N LYS A 54 8.42 4.69 -5.64
CA LYS A 54 7.93 4.83 -7.02
C LYS A 54 6.45 4.51 -7.09
N GLY A 55 5.65 5.44 -7.59
CA GLY A 55 4.21 5.22 -7.72
C GLY A 55 3.45 6.38 -8.33
N SER A 56 2.17 6.18 -8.57
CA SER A 56 1.25 7.14 -9.16
C SER A 56 -0.10 7.10 -8.45
N GLY A 57 -0.92 8.11 -8.65
CA GLY A 57 -2.25 8.16 -8.03
C GLY A 57 -3.25 8.97 -8.84
N ALA A 58 -4.52 8.72 -8.59
CA ALA A 58 -5.63 9.42 -9.21
C ALA A 58 -6.82 9.51 -8.26
N PHE A 59 -7.69 10.45 -8.53
CA PHE A 59 -8.97 10.64 -7.85
C PHE A 59 -10.10 9.89 -8.57
N GLY A 60 -11.15 9.61 -7.83
CA GLY A 60 -12.29 8.93 -8.37
C GLY A 60 -13.49 8.89 -7.44
N THR A 61 -14.38 7.96 -7.71
CA THR A 61 -15.62 7.80 -6.95
C THR A 61 -15.85 6.32 -6.64
N PHE A 62 -16.20 6.02 -5.40
CA PHE A 62 -16.76 4.73 -5.00
C PHE A 62 -18.28 4.84 -5.01
N THR A 63 -18.97 3.87 -5.64
CA THR A 63 -20.43 3.79 -5.66
C THR A 63 -20.87 2.45 -5.08
N VAL A 64 -21.72 2.47 -4.08
CA VAL A 64 -22.34 1.26 -3.50
C VAL A 64 -23.29 0.65 -4.49
N THR A 65 -23.18 -0.66 -4.75
CA THR A 65 -24.05 -1.40 -5.66
C THR A 65 -24.89 -2.49 -5.00
N HIS A 66 -24.49 -2.92 -3.80
CA HIS A 66 -25.15 -3.98 -3.05
C HIS A 66 -25.25 -3.60 -1.58
N ASP A 67 -26.35 -3.96 -0.96
CA ASP A 67 -26.60 -3.71 0.45
C ASP A 67 -25.80 -4.69 1.33
N ILE A 68 -24.94 -4.13 2.17
CA ILE A 68 -24.18 -4.85 3.22
C ILE A 68 -24.48 -4.30 4.62
N SER A 69 -25.52 -3.49 4.78
CA SER A 69 -25.86 -2.80 6.02
C SER A 69 -26.06 -3.75 7.24
N LYS A 70 -26.43 -5.01 6.97
CA LYS A 70 -26.51 -6.03 8.03
C LYS A 70 -25.15 -6.36 8.69
N TYR A 71 -24.03 -6.09 8.03
CA TYR A 71 -22.70 -6.42 8.55
C TYR A 71 -21.96 -5.22 9.13
N THR A 72 -22.30 -4.01 8.67
CA THR A 72 -21.60 -2.79 9.08
C THR A 72 -22.53 -1.59 9.17
N ARG A 73 -22.32 -0.77 10.20
CA ARG A 73 -22.98 0.53 10.37
C ARG A 73 -22.24 1.69 9.72
N ALA A 74 -21.18 1.42 8.96
CA ALA A 74 -20.39 2.46 8.31
C ALA A 74 -21.23 3.23 7.28
N ALA A 75 -21.33 4.54 7.46
CA ALA A 75 -22.23 5.38 6.70
C ALA A 75 -21.99 5.35 5.19
N LEU A 76 -20.72 5.14 4.74
CA LEU A 76 -20.43 5.03 3.32
C LEU A 76 -21.12 3.84 2.63
N PHE A 77 -21.56 2.81 3.40
CA PHE A 77 -22.27 1.63 2.87
C PHE A 77 -23.79 1.65 3.15
N SER A 78 -24.33 2.76 3.65
CA SER A 78 -25.70 2.84 4.16
C SER A 78 -26.79 2.70 3.11
N GLU A 79 -26.49 2.93 1.84
CA GLU A 79 -27.51 2.97 0.77
C GLU A 79 -26.90 2.59 -0.57
N VAL A 80 -27.61 1.76 -1.34
CA VAL A 80 -27.25 1.45 -2.74
C VAL A 80 -27.38 2.71 -3.59
N GLY A 81 -26.36 2.97 -4.41
CA GLY A 81 -26.25 4.19 -5.21
C GLY A 81 -25.47 5.31 -4.52
N LYS A 82 -25.20 5.22 -3.23
CA LYS A 82 -24.39 6.20 -2.51
C LYS A 82 -23.00 6.30 -3.10
N LYS A 83 -22.55 7.55 -3.28
CA LYS A 83 -21.22 7.87 -3.82
C LYS A 83 -20.34 8.48 -2.77
N THR A 84 -19.06 8.07 -2.76
CA THR A 84 -18.01 8.60 -1.88
C THR A 84 -16.79 8.92 -2.73
N ASP A 85 -16.23 10.13 -2.58
CA ASP A 85 -14.98 10.50 -3.24
C ASP A 85 -13.83 9.64 -2.75
N ILE A 86 -12.95 9.25 -3.66
CA ILE A 86 -11.75 8.47 -3.34
C ILE A 86 -10.49 9.08 -3.94
N PHE A 87 -9.36 8.76 -3.31
CA PHE A 87 -8.04 8.89 -3.90
C PHE A 87 -7.33 7.55 -3.81
N MET A 88 -6.77 7.08 -4.93
CA MET A 88 -6.02 5.83 -4.97
C MET A 88 -4.56 6.10 -5.32
N ARG A 89 -3.65 5.36 -4.69
CA ARG A 89 -2.24 5.35 -5.04
C ARG A 89 -1.75 3.93 -5.28
N PHE A 90 -1.06 3.78 -6.41
CA PHE A 90 -0.37 2.55 -6.80
C PHE A 90 1.13 2.76 -6.75
N SER A 91 1.91 1.68 -6.55
CA SER A 91 3.37 1.77 -6.44
C SER A 91 4.03 0.41 -6.62
N THR A 92 5.30 0.38 -6.99
CA THR A 92 6.17 -0.77 -6.70
C THR A 92 6.49 -0.79 -5.19
N VAL A 93 7.09 -1.85 -4.69
CA VAL A 93 7.42 -1.98 -3.25
C VAL A 93 8.89 -1.70 -2.98
N ALA A 94 9.78 -2.42 -3.65
CA ALA A 94 11.23 -2.33 -3.42
C ALA A 94 11.90 -1.15 -4.13
N GLY A 95 11.34 -0.66 -5.24
CA GLY A 95 11.91 0.41 -6.05
C GLY A 95 12.10 1.73 -5.30
N GLU A 96 13.22 2.40 -5.52
CA GLU A 96 13.44 3.79 -5.14
C GLU A 96 12.61 4.73 -6.03
N ARG A 97 12.58 6.02 -5.74
CA ARG A 97 11.78 7.03 -6.46
C ARG A 97 12.01 7.02 -7.98
N GLY A 98 13.25 6.78 -8.44
CA GLY A 98 13.62 6.71 -9.86
C GLY A 98 13.58 5.30 -10.47
N ALA A 99 13.08 4.28 -9.78
CA ALA A 99 12.96 2.93 -10.31
C ALA A 99 11.95 2.86 -11.46
N ALA A 100 11.98 1.78 -12.24
CA ALA A 100 11.02 1.55 -13.29
C ALA A 100 9.70 0.95 -12.74
N ASP A 101 8.60 1.19 -13.45
CA ASP A 101 7.30 0.62 -13.10
C ASP A 101 7.20 -0.87 -13.45
N ALA A 102 7.78 -1.28 -14.57
CA ALA A 102 7.70 -2.66 -15.07
C ALA A 102 8.83 -3.55 -14.50
N GLU A 103 8.96 -3.59 -13.19
CA GLU A 103 9.85 -4.51 -12.47
C GLU A 103 9.05 -5.63 -11.81
N ARG A 104 9.68 -6.83 -11.64
CA ARG A 104 9.09 -7.94 -10.87
C ARG A 104 9.09 -7.57 -9.38
N ASP A 105 7.90 -7.26 -8.89
CA ASP A 105 7.69 -6.79 -7.51
C ASP A 105 6.21 -6.90 -7.15
N ILE A 106 5.89 -6.83 -5.88
CA ILE A 106 4.54 -6.55 -5.39
C ILE A 106 4.15 -5.13 -5.80
N ARG A 107 2.87 -4.89 -6.02
CA ARG A 107 2.34 -3.53 -6.21
C ARG A 107 1.54 -3.10 -4.99
N GLY A 108 1.83 -1.89 -4.49
CA GLY A 108 0.97 -1.21 -3.54
C GLY A 108 -0.37 -0.86 -4.18
N PHE A 109 -1.43 -0.98 -3.40
CA PHE A 109 -2.80 -0.67 -3.75
C PHE A 109 -3.44 0.01 -2.55
N ALA A 110 -3.39 1.34 -2.50
CA ALA A 110 -3.90 2.11 -1.39
C ALA A 110 -5.11 2.95 -1.82
N VAL A 111 -6.18 2.90 -1.05
CA VAL A 111 -7.42 3.64 -1.29
C VAL A 111 -7.74 4.47 -0.06
N LYS A 112 -7.99 5.76 -0.25
CA LYS A 112 -8.54 6.68 0.74
C LYS A 112 -9.98 7.01 0.33
N PHE A 113 -10.93 6.72 1.21
CA PHE A 113 -12.34 7.12 1.09
C PHE A 113 -12.57 8.37 1.94
N TYR A 114 -13.04 9.44 1.33
CA TYR A 114 -13.40 10.68 2.01
C TYR A 114 -14.86 10.62 2.43
N THR A 115 -15.12 10.00 3.57
CA THR A 115 -16.50 9.79 4.05
C THR A 115 -17.01 10.95 4.89
N GLU A 116 -18.32 11.02 5.12
CA GLU A 116 -18.93 11.96 6.03
C GLU A 116 -18.60 11.71 7.52
N GLN A 117 -17.98 10.55 7.84
CA GLN A 117 -17.55 10.18 9.19
C GLN A 117 -16.04 10.24 9.40
N GLY A 118 -15.30 10.75 8.43
CA GLY A 118 -13.84 10.79 8.43
C GLY A 118 -13.23 10.09 7.21
N ASN A 119 -11.90 10.07 7.16
CA ASN A 119 -11.18 9.31 6.15
C ASN A 119 -11.10 7.84 6.56
N TRP A 120 -11.42 6.96 5.64
CA TRP A 120 -11.12 5.54 5.76
C TRP A 120 -10.07 5.13 4.74
N ASP A 121 -8.97 4.53 5.19
CA ASP A 121 -7.88 4.09 4.34
C ASP A 121 -7.78 2.56 4.31
N VAL A 122 -7.81 1.97 3.12
CA VAL A 122 -7.40 0.58 2.89
C VAL A 122 -6.02 0.60 2.25
N VAL A 123 -5.03 0.15 2.99
CA VAL A 123 -3.62 0.17 2.56
C VAL A 123 -3.15 -1.25 2.28
N GLY A 124 -3.36 -1.69 1.06
CA GLY A 124 -3.14 -3.05 0.60
C GLY A 124 -2.11 -3.19 -0.52
N ASN A 125 -2.13 -4.36 -1.14
CA ASN A 125 -1.27 -4.73 -2.26
C ASN A 125 -2.08 -5.44 -3.36
N ASN A 126 -1.42 -5.74 -4.48
CA ASN A 126 -2.00 -6.58 -5.53
C ASN A 126 -1.92 -8.10 -5.22
N THR A 127 -1.57 -8.45 -3.98
CA THR A 127 -1.47 -9.83 -3.49
C THR A 127 -2.33 -10.00 -2.24
N PRO A 128 -3.01 -11.15 -2.08
CA PRO A 128 -3.89 -11.38 -0.93
C PRO A 128 -3.14 -11.74 0.37
N VAL A 129 -1.84 -12.00 0.27
CA VAL A 129 -0.97 -12.41 1.38
C VAL A 129 0.30 -11.58 1.41
N PHE A 130 1.14 -11.79 2.43
CA PHE A 130 2.45 -11.18 2.57
C PHE A 130 3.51 -12.23 2.96
N PHE A 131 4.79 -11.85 3.03
CA PHE A 131 5.91 -12.77 3.27
C PHE A 131 5.92 -13.40 4.68
N PHE A 132 5.37 -12.73 5.67
CA PHE A 132 5.39 -13.17 7.06
C PHE A 132 4.24 -12.52 7.85
N ARG A 133 3.93 -13.07 9.01
CA ARG A 133 2.93 -12.54 9.94
C ARG A 133 3.51 -11.76 11.12
N ASP A 134 4.81 -11.92 11.41
CA ASP A 134 5.44 -11.22 12.54
C ASP A 134 6.03 -9.88 12.09
N PRO A 135 5.60 -8.75 12.68
CA PRO A 135 6.03 -7.42 12.26
C PRO A 135 7.52 -7.12 12.51
N LEU A 136 8.19 -7.84 13.40
CA LEU A 136 9.64 -7.68 13.60
C LEU A 136 10.45 -7.98 12.32
N LYS A 137 9.89 -8.76 11.40
CA LYS A 137 10.54 -9.09 10.12
C LYS A 137 10.39 -8.02 9.04
N PHE A 138 9.57 -7.00 9.28
CA PHE A 138 9.33 -5.97 8.27
C PHE A 138 10.56 -5.09 7.98
N PRO A 139 11.30 -4.58 8.98
CA PRO A 139 12.56 -3.87 8.72
C PRO A 139 13.62 -4.75 8.03
N ASP A 140 13.71 -6.04 8.41
CA ASP A 140 14.64 -6.99 7.81
C ASP A 140 14.33 -7.21 6.32
N LEU A 141 13.05 -7.42 5.96
CA LEU A 141 12.62 -7.50 4.56
C LEU A 141 13.03 -6.23 3.78
N ASN A 142 12.84 -5.06 4.38
CA ASN A 142 13.24 -3.80 3.75
C ASN A 142 14.74 -3.76 3.44
N HIS A 143 15.56 -4.22 4.37
CA HIS A 143 17.00 -4.24 4.19
C HIS A 143 17.43 -5.16 3.05
N VAL A 144 16.86 -6.37 2.96
CA VAL A 144 17.26 -7.35 1.93
C VAL A 144 16.78 -7.01 0.53
N VAL A 145 15.63 -6.36 0.37
CA VAL A 145 15.11 -5.99 -0.97
C VAL A 145 15.63 -4.63 -1.47
N LYS A 146 16.27 -3.84 -0.60
CA LYS A 146 16.85 -2.54 -0.98
C LYS A 146 18.32 -2.69 -1.40
N ARG A 147 19.25 -2.25 -0.61
CA ARG A 147 20.66 -2.13 -0.96
C ARG A 147 21.55 -2.83 0.06
N ASP A 148 22.53 -3.57 -0.43
CA ASP A 148 23.60 -4.10 0.39
C ASP A 148 24.43 -2.95 0.99
N PRO A 149 24.72 -2.97 2.30
CA PRO A 149 25.35 -1.82 2.97
C PRO A 149 26.81 -1.58 2.55
N LYS A 150 27.51 -2.60 2.02
CA LYS A 150 28.89 -2.49 1.58
C LYS A 150 29.00 -1.99 0.14
N THR A 151 28.15 -2.53 -0.75
CA THR A 151 28.29 -2.32 -2.19
C THR A 151 27.30 -1.28 -2.73
N ASN A 152 26.25 -0.97 -1.97
CA ASN A 152 25.09 -0.20 -2.40
C ASN A 152 24.38 -0.79 -3.65
N LEU A 153 24.55 -2.08 -3.92
CA LEU A 153 23.87 -2.81 -4.98
C LEU A 153 22.68 -3.61 -4.42
N ARG A 154 21.68 -3.91 -5.25
CA ARG A 154 20.69 -4.92 -4.92
C ARG A 154 21.37 -6.29 -4.89
N SER A 155 21.03 -7.13 -3.91
CA SER A 155 21.62 -8.45 -3.70
C SER A 155 20.56 -9.54 -3.81
N ALA A 156 20.62 -10.33 -4.87
CA ALA A 156 19.77 -11.52 -5.00
C ALA A 156 20.08 -12.53 -3.87
N GLU A 157 21.36 -12.69 -3.50
CA GLU A 157 21.79 -13.57 -2.39
C GLU A 157 21.08 -13.21 -1.09
N ASN A 158 21.16 -11.93 -0.65
CA ASN A 158 20.53 -11.49 0.59
C ASN A 158 19.01 -11.69 0.56
N ASN A 159 18.39 -11.37 -0.57
CA ASN A 159 16.94 -11.47 -0.74
C ASN A 159 16.45 -12.92 -0.68
N TRP A 160 17.09 -13.83 -1.42
CA TRP A 160 16.71 -15.23 -1.45
C TRP A 160 17.10 -15.97 -0.15
N ASP A 161 18.23 -15.60 0.48
CA ASP A 161 18.59 -16.14 1.80
C ASP A 161 17.51 -15.85 2.82
N PHE A 162 17.07 -14.59 2.93
CA PHE A 162 15.99 -14.18 3.83
C PHE A 162 14.68 -14.92 3.54
N TRP A 163 14.24 -14.94 2.28
CA TRP A 163 12.98 -15.56 1.92
C TRP A 163 12.98 -17.08 2.19
N THR A 164 14.07 -17.76 1.91
CA THR A 164 14.15 -19.22 2.07
C THR A 164 14.28 -19.66 3.53
N LEU A 165 14.78 -18.81 4.40
CA LEU A 165 14.81 -19.02 5.87
C LEU A 165 13.44 -18.79 6.52
N LEU A 166 12.47 -18.24 5.80
CA LEU A 166 11.11 -18.01 6.24
C LEU A 166 10.15 -18.90 5.43
N PRO A 167 9.83 -20.12 5.88
CA PRO A 167 8.91 -21.00 5.15
C PRO A 167 7.56 -20.35 4.84
N GLU A 168 7.07 -19.51 5.74
CA GLU A 168 5.84 -18.74 5.58
C GLU A 168 5.86 -17.77 4.40
N ALA A 169 7.04 -17.41 3.88
CA ALA A 169 7.18 -16.53 2.73
C ALA A 169 6.84 -17.21 1.40
N LEU A 170 6.84 -18.54 1.34
CA LEU A 170 6.68 -19.29 0.09
C LEU A 170 5.39 -18.90 -0.65
N HIS A 171 4.28 -18.69 0.06
CA HIS A 171 3.00 -18.31 -0.56
C HIS A 171 3.12 -17.00 -1.34
N GLN A 172 3.70 -15.98 -0.72
CA GLN A 172 3.93 -14.68 -1.36
C GLN A 172 4.97 -14.79 -2.48
N VAL A 173 6.07 -15.51 -2.27
CA VAL A 173 7.12 -15.71 -3.28
C VAL A 173 6.56 -16.42 -4.51
N THR A 174 5.69 -17.42 -4.35
CA THR A 174 5.00 -18.11 -5.46
C THR A 174 4.20 -17.11 -6.31
N ILE A 175 3.48 -16.17 -5.70
CA ILE A 175 2.73 -15.16 -6.43
C ILE A 175 3.68 -14.20 -7.17
N VAL A 176 4.73 -13.72 -6.53
CA VAL A 176 5.70 -12.79 -7.13
C VAL A 176 6.45 -13.42 -8.30
N MET A 177 6.77 -14.71 -8.21
CA MET A 177 7.47 -15.44 -9.28
C MET A 177 6.54 -15.94 -10.38
N SER A 178 5.22 -15.94 -10.17
CA SER A 178 4.23 -16.29 -11.20
C SER A 178 4.19 -15.23 -12.33
N ASP A 179 3.31 -15.44 -13.30
CA ASP A 179 2.98 -14.47 -14.34
C ASP A 179 2.49 -13.12 -13.78
N ARG A 180 1.91 -13.10 -12.57
CA ARG A 180 1.38 -11.89 -11.92
C ARG A 180 2.43 -10.97 -11.31
N GLY A 181 3.70 -11.34 -11.33
CA GLY A 181 4.79 -10.54 -10.75
C GLY A 181 5.06 -9.23 -11.47
N ILE A 182 4.66 -9.11 -12.75
CA ILE A 182 4.84 -7.89 -13.55
C ILE A 182 3.52 -7.54 -14.26
N PRO A 183 2.57 -6.87 -13.59
CA PRO A 183 1.36 -6.37 -14.26
C PRO A 183 1.70 -5.40 -15.39
N LYS A 184 0.95 -5.44 -16.50
CA LYS A 184 1.13 -4.50 -17.63
C LYS A 184 0.89 -3.04 -17.26
N GLY A 185 0.13 -2.79 -16.20
CA GLY A 185 -0.12 -1.48 -15.65
C GLY A 185 -0.88 -1.58 -14.33
N TYR A 186 -1.01 -0.47 -13.63
CA TYR A 186 -1.74 -0.43 -12.35
C TYR A 186 -3.21 -0.80 -12.51
N ARG A 187 -3.81 -0.55 -13.65
CA ARG A 187 -5.22 -0.88 -13.93
C ARG A 187 -5.45 -2.34 -14.31
N HIS A 188 -4.42 -3.15 -14.53
CA HIS A 188 -4.49 -4.57 -14.90
C HIS A 188 -4.17 -5.53 -13.75
N MET A 189 -4.39 -5.12 -12.51
CA MET A 189 -4.16 -5.95 -11.33
C MET A 189 -5.33 -5.86 -10.35
N HIS A 190 -5.55 -6.93 -9.59
CA HIS A 190 -6.42 -6.89 -8.42
C HIS A 190 -5.76 -6.11 -7.29
N GLY A 191 -6.58 -5.63 -6.35
CA GLY A 191 -6.12 -5.11 -5.06
C GLY A 191 -6.71 -5.92 -3.91
N PHE A 192 -5.99 -5.96 -2.79
CA PHE A 192 -6.41 -6.66 -1.57
C PHE A 192 -6.07 -5.82 -0.35
N GLY A 193 -6.99 -5.77 0.61
CA GLY A 193 -6.67 -5.25 1.93
C GLY A 193 -5.67 -6.14 2.68
N SER A 194 -5.54 -7.39 2.26
CA SER A 194 -4.68 -8.48 2.74
C SER A 194 -4.95 -8.89 4.18
N HIS A 195 -4.97 -7.92 5.12
CA HIS A 195 -5.30 -8.14 6.52
C HIS A 195 -6.75 -8.57 6.73
N THR A 196 -6.98 -9.16 7.89
CA THR A 196 -8.32 -9.27 8.45
C THR A 196 -8.61 -8.00 9.23
N TYR A 197 -9.72 -7.34 8.90
CA TYR A 197 -10.31 -6.25 9.66
C TYR A 197 -11.58 -6.73 10.36
N SER A 198 -12.33 -5.85 11.00
CA SER A 198 -13.68 -6.15 11.45
C SER A 198 -14.70 -5.13 10.95
N PHE A 199 -15.92 -5.62 10.72
CA PHE A 199 -17.13 -4.82 10.62
C PHE A 199 -17.90 -4.85 11.92
N ILE A 200 -18.52 -3.72 12.27
CA ILE A 200 -19.42 -3.62 13.41
C ILE A 200 -20.80 -3.30 12.87
N SER A 201 -21.74 -4.21 13.09
CA SER A 201 -23.11 -4.09 12.60
C SER A 201 -23.93 -3.02 13.34
N PRO A 202 -25.11 -2.63 12.83
CA PRO A 202 -26.06 -1.78 13.57
C PRO A 202 -26.53 -2.42 14.91
N ALA A 203 -26.53 -3.75 15.00
CA ALA A 203 -26.84 -4.49 16.23
C ALA A 203 -25.63 -4.58 17.19
N ASN A 204 -24.53 -3.89 16.87
CA ASN A 204 -23.28 -3.92 17.63
C ASN A 204 -22.63 -5.33 17.70
N GLU A 205 -22.77 -6.10 16.63
CA GLU A 205 -22.11 -7.40 16.46
C GLU A 205 -20.85 -7.24 15.63
N ARG A 206 -19.80 -8.01 15.94
CA ARG A 206 -18.54 -8.02 15.19
C ARG A 206 -18.55 -9.13 14.16
N PHE A 207 -18.08 -8.80 12.94
CA PHE A 207 -17.76 -9.71 11.85
C PHE A 207 -16.32 -9.47 11.38
N TRP A 208 -15.56 -10.53 11.19
CA TRP A 208 -14.26 -10.42 10.56
C TRP A 208 -14.43 -10.22 9.05
N VAL A 209 -13.60 -9.38 8.45
CA VAL A 209 -13.74 -9.02 7.04
C VAL A 209 -12.38 -8.97 6.33
N LYS A 210 -12.34 -9.47 5.09
CA LYS A 210 -11.24 -9.23 4.14
C LYS A 210 -11.77 -8.48 2.92
N PHE A 211 -11.01 -7.46 2.47
CA PHE A 211 -11.37 -6.61 1.34
C PHE A 211 -10.68 -7.07 0.06
N HIS A 212 -11.43 -7.18 -1.03
CA HIS A 212 -10.98 -7.57 -2.36
C HIS A 212 -11.40 -6.50 -3.37
N PHE A 213 -10.46 -5.97 -4.13
CA PHE A 213 -10.70 -5.05 -5.23
C PHE A 213 -10.46 -5.79 -6.54
N VAL A 214 -11.52 -6.23 -7.17
CA VAL A 214 -11.48 -7.08 -8.37
C VAL A 214 -11.41 -6.20 -9.60
N CYS A 215 -10.27 -6.23 -10.30
CA CYS A 215 -10.05 -5.50 -11.54
C CYS A 215 -11.12 -5.85 -12.59
N GLN A 216 -11.69 -4.83 -13.27
CA GLN A 216 -12.71 -5.00 -14.30
C GLN A 216 -12.15 -4.83 -15.72
N GLN A 217 -10.93 -4.33 -15.90
CA GLN A 217 -10.27 -4.15 -17.19
C GLN A 217 -9.60 -5.42 -17.71
N GLY A 218 -9.61 -6.52 -16.94
CA GLY A 218 -8.86 -7.73 -17.21
C GLY A 218 -7.46 -7.72 -16.60
N ILE A 219 -6.95 -8.92 -16.35
CA ILE A 219 -5.61 -9.11 -15.80
C ILE A 219 -4.65 -9.37 -16.95
N GLU A 220 -3.67 -8.50 -17.10
CA GLU A 220 -2.61 -8.61 -18.10
C GLU A 220 -1.25 -8.42 -17.45
N ASN A 221 -0.27 -9.21 -17.90
CA ASN A 221 1.07 -9.22 -17.32
C ASN A 221 2.13 -9.23 -18.42
N PHE A 222 3.30 -8.68 -18.13
CA PHE A 222 4.49 -8.79 -18.97
C PHE A 222 5.30 -10.04 -18.61
N SER A 223 5.94 -10.63 -19.60
CA SER A 223 7.10 -11.50 -19.38
C SER A 223 8.30 -10.68 -18.91
N ASP A 224 9.32 -11.33 -18.34
CA ASP A 224 10.57 -10.67 -17.95
C ASP A 224 11.26 -9.98 -19.16
N ALA A 225 11.21 -10.62 -20.36
CA ALA A 225 11.81 -10.07 -21.55
C ALA A 225 11.08 -8.83 -22.06
N GLU A 226 9.75 -8.86 -22.11
CA GLU A 226 8.93 -7.69 -22.48
C GLU A 226 9.14 -6.54 -21.50
N ALA A 227 9.17 -6.82 -20.20
CA ALA A 227 9.42 -5.82 -19.16
C ALA A 227 10.81 -5.20 -19.31
N ALA A 228 11.85 -6.01 -19.52
CA ALA A 228 13.23 -5.52 -19.73
C ALA A 228 13.34 -4.62 -20.96
N ALA A 229 12.70 -4.98 -22.07
CA ALA A 229 12.66 -4.16 -23.28
C ALA A 229 11.93 -2.83 -23.05
N LEU A 230 10.76 -2.87 -22.36
CA LEU A 230 9.96 -1.69 -22.03
C LEU A 230 10.71 -0.73 -21.11
N VAL A 231 11.36 -1.23 -20.07
CA VAL A 231 12.14 -0.41 -19.12
C VAL A 231 13.28 0.35 -19.82
N GLY A 232 13.83 -0.22 -20.90
CA GLY A 232 14.85 0.43 -21.71
C GLY A 232 14.36 1.68 -22.45
N VAL A 233 13.07 1.81 -22.70
CA VAL A 233 12.48 2.92 -23.48
C VAL A 233 11.48 3.75 -22.65
N ASP A 234 10.77 3.17 -21.69
CA ASP A 234 9.81 3.86 -20.83
C ASP A 234 9.82 3.28 -19.40
N ARG A 235 10.44 4.01 -18.50
CA ARG A 235 10.52 3.65 -17.08
C ARG A 235 9.22 3.96 -16.30
N GLU A 236 8.39 4.84 -16.83
CA GLU A 236 7.15 5.36 -16.26
C GLU A 236 5.90 4.71 -16.90
N SER A 237 6.04 3.54 -17.48
CA SER A 237 5.01 2.91 -18.33
C SER A 237 3.65 2.72 -17.63
N SER A 238 3.62 2.30 -16.37
CA SER A 238 2.37 2.13 -15.63
C SER A 238 1.75 3.46 -15.21
N GLN A 239 2.58 4.45 -14.90
CA GLN A 239 2.12 5.80 -14.57
C GLN A 239 1.51 6.47 -15.81
N ARG A 240 2.16 6.35 -16.97
CA ARG A 240 1.67 6.85 -18.25
C ARG A 240 0.34 6.17 -18.63
N ASP A 241 0.28 4.85 -18.59
CA ASP A 241 -0.92 4.08 -18.89
C ASP A 241 -2.13 4.53 -18.05
N LEU A 242 -1.94 4.73 -16.73
CA LEU A 242 -3.00 5.20 -15.85
C LEU A 242 -3.44 6.62 -16.19
N TYR A 243 -2.47 7.53 -16.42
CA TYR A 243 -2.74 8.92 -16.74
C TYR A 243 -3.50 9.05 -18.07
N ASP A 244 -2.98 8.41 -19.12
CA ASP A 244 -3.57 8.46 -20.46
C ASP A 244 -4.95 7.82 -20.53
N ALA A 245 -5.17 6.71 -19.81
CA ALA A 245 -6.49 6.07 -19.72
C ALA A 245 -7.55 7.04 -19.16
N ILE A 246 -7.21 7.77 -18.10
CA ILE A 246 -8.12 8.74 -17.49
C ILE A 246 -8.36 9.94 -18.42
N GLU A 247 -7.31 10.51 -19.05
CA GLU A 247 -7.46 11.59 -20.02
C GLU A 247 -8.33 11.19 -21.22
N ASN A 248 -8.20 9.94 -21.68
CA ASN A 248 -8.99 9.40 -22.76
C ASN A 248 -10.39 8.93 -22.33
N LYS A 249 -10.77 9.11 -21.06
CA LYS A 249 -12.04 8.69 -20.46
C LYS A 249 -12.27 7.16 -20.47
N ASP A 250 -11.20 6.38 -20.60
CA ASP A 250 -11.18 4.94 -20.38
C ASP A 250 -10.94 4.69 -18.88
N PHE A 251 -11.96 4.99 -18.07
CA PHE A 251 -11.87 5.06 -16.63
C PHE A 251 -11.62 3.68 -15.99
N PRO A 252 -10.48 3.46 -15.32
CA PRO A 252 -10.21 2.21 -14.63
C PRO A 252 -11.19 1.94 -13.50
N ARG A 253 -11.65 0.68 -13.37
CA ARG A 253 -12.66 0.25 -12.39
C ARG A 253 -12.23 -0.98 -11.63
N TRP A 254 -12.58 -1.01 -10.34
CA TRP A 254 -12.48 -2.18 -9.50
C TRP A 254 -13.77 -2.42 -8.75
N LYS A 255 -14.23 -3.66 -8.75
CA LYS A 255 -15.34 -4.07 -7.89
C LYS A 255 -14.79 -4.33 -6.48
N LEU A 256 -15.31 -3.61 -5.49
CA LEU A 256 -15.09 -3.95 -4.09
C LEU A 256 -16.00 -5.12 -3.73
N ALA A 257 -15.38 -6.20 -3.26
CA ALA A 257 -16.06 -7.34 -2.66
C ALA A 257 -15.43 -7.66 -1.31
N VAL A 258 -16.18 -8.31 -0.44
CA VAL A 258 -15.72 -8.70 0.90
C VAL A 258 -15.93 -10.18 1.15
N GLN A 259 -15.07 -10.77 1.97
CA GLN A 259 -15.32 -12.04 2.65
C GLN A 259 -15.70 -11.72 4.09
N ILE A 260 -16.77 -12.32 4.58
CA ILE A 260 -17.29 -12.11 5.94
C ILE A 260 -17.24 -13.42 6.71
N MET A 261 -16.65 -13.37 7.91
CA MET A 261 -16.61 -14.48 8.87
C MET A 261 -17.27 -14.02 10.17
N PRO A 262 -18.29 -14.72 10.68
CA PRO A 262 -18.81 -14.45 12.02
C PRO A 262 -17.70 -14.50 13.07
N GLU A 263 -17.76 -13.64 14.10
CA GLU A 263 -16.71 -13.56 15.13
C GLU A 263 -16.42 -14.93 15.76
N ALA A 264 -17.47 -15.69 16.08
CA ALA A 264 -17.39 -17.00 16.71
C ALA A 264 -16.80 -18.11 15.82
N ASP A 265 -16.62 -17.89 14.51
CA ASP A 265 -16.08 -18.89 13.60
C ASP A 265 -14.55 -18.84 13.52
N ALA A 266 -13.94 -17.77 13.99
CA ALA A 266 -12.48 -17.60 13.95
C ALA A 266 -11.71 -18.73 14.66
N SER A 267 -12.28 -19.32 15.71
CA SER A 267 -11.69 -20.46 16.44
C SER A 267 -12.00 -21.83 15.83
N LYS A 268 -12.87 -21.91 14.82
CA LYS A 268 -13.37 -23.17 14.25
C LYS A 268 -12.68 -23.54 12.92
N VAL A 269 -12.04 -22.58 12.27
CA VAL A 269 -11.38 -22.81 10.98
C VAL A 269 -10.02 -23.50 11.17
N PRO A 270 -9.59 -24.37 10.21
CA PRO A 270 -8.34 -25.14 10.34
C PRO A 270 -7.08 -24.33 10.05
N TYR A 271 -7.18 -23.02 9.89
CA TYR A 271 -6.09 -22.07 9.67
C TYR A 271 -6.26 -20.87 10.58
N HIS A 272 -5.18 -20.13 10.82
CA HIS A 272 -5.23 -18.91 11.62
C HIS A 272 -5.85 -17.76 10.77
N PRO A 273 -7.07 -17.29 11.07
CA PRO A 273 -7.79 -16.34 10.22
C PRO A 273 -7.18 -14.92 10.23
N PHE A 274 -6.30 -14.62 11.19
CA PHE A 274 -5.58 -13.36 11.36
C PHE A 274 -4.11 -13.46 10.89
N ASP A 275 -3.73 -14.56 10.25
CA ASP A 275 -2.40 -14.75 9.69
C ASP A 275 -2.34 -14.14 8.28
N LEU A 276 -1.51 -13.12 8.12
CA LEU A 276 -1.35 -12.41 6.84
C LEU A 276 -0.73 -13.28 5.73
N THR A 277 -0.15 -14.43 6.04
CA THR A 277 0.36 -15.38 5.04
C THR A 277 -0.72 -16.32 4.49
N LYS A 278 -1.95 -16.21 5.02
CA LYS A 278 -3.09 -17.09 4.70
C LYS A 278 -4.21 -16.35 3.99
N VAL A 279 -4.87 -17.05 3.09
CA VAL A 279 -6.16 -16.65 2.52
C VAL A 279 -7.29 -17.43 3.20
N TRP A 280 -8.49 -16.86 3.17
CA TRP A 280 -9.70 -17.61 3.47
C TRP A 280 -10.20 -18.27 2.18
N PRO A 281 -10.44 -19.59 2.16
CA PRO A 281 -10.97 -20.26 0.97
C PRO A 281 -12.32 -19.66 0.58
N LYS A 282 -12.49 -19.38 -0.71
CA LYS A 282 -13.75 -18.81 -1.23
C LYS A 282 -14.92 -19.78 -1.14
N GLY A 283 -14.64 -21.07 -1.03
CA GLY A 283 -15.67 -22.10 -0.80
C GLY A 283 -16.29 -21.98 0.59
N ASP A 284 -15.48 -21.59 1.59
CA ASP A 284 -15.92 -21.44 2.98
C ASP A 284 -16.54 -20.06 3.22
N TYR A 285 -15.87 -19.02 2.71
CA TYR A 285 -16.28 -17.62 2.82
C TYR A 285 -16.31 -17.00 1.43
N PRO A 286 -17.45 -17.06 0.72
CA PRO A 286 -17.59 -16.53 -0.64
C PRO A 286 -17.49 -15.01 -0.67
N LEU A 287 -17.11 -14.46 -1.83
CA LEU A 287 -17.09 -13.02 -2.07
C LEU A 287 -18.51 -12.47 -2.11
N ILE A 288 -18.75 -11.41 -1.37
CA ILE A 288 -19.98 -10.61 -1.36
C ILE A 288 -19.67 -9.28 -2.04
N ASP A 289 -20.36 -8.96 -3.09
CA ASP A 289 -20.19 -7.70 -3.82
C ASP A 289 -20.68 -6.52 -2.97
N VAL A 290 -19.97 -5.40 -3.05
CA VAL A 290 -20.25 -4.18 -2.24
C VAL A 290 -20.49 -2.97 -3.14
N GLY A 291 -19.56 -2.70 -4.05
CA GLY A 291 -19.62 -1.51 -4.88
C GLY A 291 -18.53 -1.46 -5.94
N VAL A 292 -18.44 -0.33 -6.64
CA VAL A 292 -17.46 -0.11 -7.70
C VAL A 292 -16.66 1.15 -7.42
N LEU A 293 -15.34 1.04 -7.50
CA LEU A 293 -14.41 2.16 -7.56
C LEU A 293 -14.14 2.49 -9.02
N GLU A 294 -14.23 3.77 -9.39
CA GLU A 294 -13.89 4.28 -10.70
C GLU A 294 -12.90 5.45 -10.55
N LEU A 295 -11.76 5.41 -11.24
CA LEU A 295 -10.84 6.53 -11.31
C LEU A 295 -11.14 7.37 -12.54
N ASN A 296 -11.50 8.64 -12.34
CA ASN A 296 -12.02 9.51 -13.40
C ASN A 296 -11.40 10.91 -13.43
N ARG A 297 -10.38 11.16 -12.59
CA ARG A 297 -9.70 12.46 -12.55
C ARG A 297 -8.23 12.27 -12.16
N ASN A 298 -7.33 12.75 -13.00
CA ASN A 298 -5.91 12.81 -12.70
C ASN A 298 -5.61 13.83 -11.59
N ALA A 299 -4.46 13.68 -10.92
CA ALA A 299 -3.92 14.68 -10.02
C ALA A 299 -3.58 15.97 -10.82
N GLU A 300 -3.90 17.12 -10.26
CA GLU A 300 -3.53 18.42 -10.87
C GLU A 300 -2.04 18.72 -10.69
N ASN A 301 -1.46 18.26 -9.59
CA ASN A 301 -0.04 18.38 -9.31
C ASN A 301 0.46 17.13 -8.60
N TYR A 302 1.46 16.48 -9.18
CA TYR A 302 1.99 15.22 -8.66
C TYR A 302 2.53 15.37 -7.23
N PHE A 303 3.27 16.43 -6.93
CA PHE A 303 3.83 16.65 -5.59
C PHE A 303 2.74 16.89 -4.55
N ALA A 304 1.81 17.78 -4.85
CA ALA A 304 0.73 18.15 -3.94
C ALA A 304 -0.20 16.97 -3.61
N ASP A 305 -0.60 16.22 -4.65
CA ASP A 305 -1.65 15.21 -4.54
C ASP A 305 -1.10 13.79 -4.35
N VAL A 306 0.00 13.44 -5.02
CA VAL A 306 0.53 12.07 -5.03
C VAL A 306 1.72 11.90 -4.08
N GLU A 307 2.73 12.79 -4.20
CA GLU A 307 3.94 12.66 -3.36
C GLU A 307 3.64 12.94 -1.89
N GLN A 308 2.82 13.93 -1.60
CA GLN A 308 2.43 14.29 -0.23
C GLN A 308 1.26 13.46 0.32
N SER A 309 0.66 12.56 -0.47
CA SER A 309 -0.39 11.69 0.05
C SER A 309 0.15 10.78 1.16
N ALA A 310 -0.60 10.69 2.25
CA ALA A 310 -0.35 9.81 3.37
C ALA A 310 -1.56 8.91 3.61
N PHE A 311 -1.29 7.61 3.71
CA PHE A 311 -2.29 6.61 4.06
C PHE A 311 -1.93 5.98 5.39
N SER A 312 -2.93 5.61 6.16
CA SER A 312 -2.73 4.88 7.41
C SER A 312 -3.82 3.82 7.61
N PRO A 313 -3.46 2.56 7.85
CA PRO A 313 -4.45 1.55 8.27
C PRO A 313 -5.21 1.93 9.55
N ALA A 314 -4.69 2.87 10.34
CA ALA A 314 -5.36 3.39 11.53
C ALA A 314 -6.54 4.33 11.22
N ASN A 315 -6.64 4.82 9.97
CA ASN A 315 -7.77 5.64 9.55
C ASN A 315 -8.96 4.73 9.25
N VAL A 316 -9.83 4.58 10.22
CA VAL A 316 -11.10 3.83 10.12
C VAL A 316 -12.26 4.72 10.52
N VAL A 317 -13.47 4.32 10.16
CA VAL A 317 -14.71 5.04 10.46
C VAL A 317 -15.65 4.13 11.28
N PRO A 318 -16.64 4.68 12.01
CA PRO A 318 -17.61 3.85 12.75
C PRO A 318 -18.18 2.75 11.87
N GLY A 319 -18.13 1.51 12.34
CA GLY A 319 -18.56 0.33 11.59
C GLY A 319 -17.45 -0.42 10.87
N VAL A 320 -16.23 0.14 10.80
CA VAL A 320 -15.01 -0.53 10.35
C VAL A 320 -13.99 -0.47 11.48
N SER A 321 -13.40 -1.61 11.86
CA SER A 321 -12.45 -1.68 12.96
C SER A 321 -11.35 -2.71 12.72
N PHE A 322 -10.54 -2.96 13.71
CA PHE A 322 -9.32 -3.77 13.65
C PHE A 322 -9.57 -5.23 14.04
N SER A 323 -8.55 -6.04 13.88
CA SER A 323 -8.51 -7.44 14.32
C SER A 323 -7.22 -7.73 15.08
N PRO A 324 -7.06 -8.92 15.68
CA PRO A 324 -5.82 -9.37 16.31
C PRO A 324 -4.67 -9.71 15.32
N ASP A 325 -4.79 -9.41 14.04
CA ASP A 325 -3.70 -9.55 13.06
C ASP A 325 -2.46 -8.79 13.52
N LYS A 326 -1.36 -9.49 13.83
CA LYS A 326 -0.13 -8.91 14.37
C LYS A 326 0.45 -7.83 13.46
N MET A 327 0.45 -8.09 12.14
CA MET A 327 0.97 -7.12 11.17
C MET A 327 0.08 -5.89 11.11
N LEU A 328 -1.25 -6.04 11.12
CA LEU A 328 -2.16 -4.90 11.15
C LEU A 328 -1.90 -4.04 12.39
N GLN A 329 -1.84 -4.64 13.58
CA GLN A 329 -1.61 -3.93 14.84
C GLN A 329 -0.32 -3.08 14.81
N SER A 330 0.78 -3.63 14.29
CA SER A 330 2.04 -2.88 14.12
C SER A 330 1.92 -1.76 13.10
N ARG A 331 1.17 -1.96 12.02
CA ARG A 331 0.94 -0.96 10.98
C ARG A 331 0.12 0.24 11.45
N LEU A 332 -0.68 0.10 12.52
CA LEU A 332 -1.43 1.23 13.11
C LEU A 332 -0.49 2.33 13.62
N PHE A 333 0.70 1.98 14.09
CA PHE A 333 1.71 2.94 14.52
C PHE A 333 2.61 3.40 13.35
N SER A 334 3.18 2.47 12.60
CA SER A 334 4.32 2.74 11.70
C SER A 334 3.99 3.72 10.57
N TYR A 335 2.77 3.71 10.05
CA TYR A 335 2.35 4.61 8.96
C TYR A 335 2.22 6.07 9.43
N GLY A 336 1.64 6.29 10.61
CA GLY A 336 1.57 7.61 11.20
C GLY A 336 2.93 8.18 11.56
N ASP A 337 3.83 7.33 12.07
CA ASP A 337 5.21 7.69 12.38
C ASP A 337 5.99 8.11 11.13
N ALA A 338 5.93 7.29 10.08
CA ALA A 338 6.57 7.60 8.80
C ALA A 338 6.03 8.88 8.16
N ALA A 339 4.72 9.15 8.26
CA ALA A 339 4.11 10.37 7.73
C ALA A 339 4.60 11.62 8.49
N ARG A 340 4.73 11.54 9.80
CA ARG A 340 5.29 12.63 10.62
C ARG A 340 6.74 12.95 10.24
N TYR A 341 7.55 11.92 9.99
CA TYR A 341 8.93 12.09 9.53
C TYR A 341 9.01 12.75 8.14
N ARG A 342 8.19 12.26 7.17
CA ARG A 342 8.26 12.74 5.77
C ARG A 342 7.63 14.11 5.57
N LEU A 343 6.50 14.38 6.20
CA LEU A 343 5.60 15.48 5.88
C LEU A 343 5.40 16.46 7.06
N GLY A 344 5.85 16.06 8.25
CA GLY A 344 5.64 16.85 9.46
C GLY A 344 4.40 16.45 10.26
N VAL A 345 4.34 16.95 11.49
CA VAL A 345 3.30 16.59 12.47
C VAL A 345 1.89 16.98 12.00
N ASN A 346 1.77 18.03 11.21
CA ASN A 346 0.50 18.53 10.67
C ASN A 346 0.16 17.99 9.27
N HIS A 347 0.72 16.86 8.85
CA HIS A 347 0.50 16.26 7.52
C HIS A 347 -0.98 16.00 7.17
N HIS A 348 -1.83 15.82 8.15
CA HIS A 348 -3.29 15.66 7.97
C HIS A 348 -3.99 16.95 7.50
N GLN A 349 -3.32 18.12 7.50
CA GLN A 349 -3.84 19.37 6.95
C GLN A 349 -3.56 19.53 5.46
N ILE A 350 -2.66 18.73 4.89
CA ILE A 350 -2.39 18.73 3.45
C ILE A 350 -3.69 18.30 2.74
N PRO A 351 -4.18 19.04 1.71
CA PRO A 351 -5.51 18.83 1.14
C PRO A 351 -5.86 17.39 0.76
N VAL A 352 -4.91 16.65 0.17
CA VAL A 352 -5.12 15.23 -0.18
C VAL A 352 -5.27 14.32 1.04
N ASN A 353 -4.76 14.74 2.20
CA ASN A 353 -4.81 13.97 3.45
C ASN A 353 -5.94 14.44 4.38
N ALA A 354 -6.43 15.66 4.19
CA ALA A 354 -7.43 16.23 5.05
C ALA A 354 -8.79 15.52 4.91
N PRO A 355 -9.52 15.27 6.02
CA PRO A 355 -10.91 14.88 5.94
C PRO A 355 -11.76 15.95 5.22
N LYS A 356 -12.75 15.49 4.45
CA LYS A 356 -13.71 16.39 3.79
C LYS A 356 -14.97 16.66 4.63
N CYS A 357 -15.13 15.93 5.73
CA CYS A 357 -16.18 16.18 6.74
C CYS A 357 -15.71 17.23 7.76
N PRO A 358 -16.64 17.85 8.51
CA PRO A 358 -16.27 18.62 9.71
C PRO A 358 -15.51 17.73 10.70
N PHE A 359 -14.38 18.22 11.21
CA PHE A 359 -13.60 17.47 12.19
C PHE A 359 -13.06 18.43 13.27
N HIS A 360 -12.97 17.92 14.48
CA HIS A 360 -12.46 18.63 15.65
C HIS A 360 -11.53 17.70 16.43
N SER A 361 -10.33 18.14 16.71
CA SER A 361 -9.36 17.35 17.47
C SER A 361 -8.58 18.25 18.42
N TYR A 362 -8.00 17.64 19.45
CA TYR A 362 -7.09 18.33 20.39
C TYR A 362 -5.70 18.60 19.81
N HIS A 363 -5.42 18.19 18.58
CA HIS A 363 -4.12 18.40 17.96
C HIS A 363 -3.91 19.90 17.74
N ARG A 364 -2.92 20.46 18.42
CA ARG A 364 -2.57 21.88 18.39
C ARG A 364 -1.11 22.07 18.04
N ASP A 365 -0.80 23.26 17.57
CA ASP A 365 0.57 23.74 17.39
C ASP A 365 1.42 22.86 16.46
N GLY A 366 2.72 22.94 16.57
CA GLY A 366 3.68 22.19 15.76
C GLY A 366 4.00 22.87 14.43
N ALA A 367 5.03 22.36 13.77
CA ALA A 367 5.54 22.91 12.53
C ALA A 367 4.46 22.95 11.43
N MET A 368 4.43 24.03 10.66
CA MET A 368 3.52 24.25 9.52
C MET A 368 2.03 24.16 9.89
N ARG A 369 1.66 24.57 11.09
CA ARG A 369 0.26 24.75 11.48
C ARG A 369 -0.31 25.97 10.77
N ILE A 370 -1.21 25.77 9.80
CA ILE A 370 -1.77 26.82 8.93
C ILE A 370 -3.26 27.07 9.16
N THR A 371 -3.92 26.28 10.02
CA THR A 371 -5.33 26.43 10.38
C THR A 371 -5.48 27.33 11.63
N PRO A 372 -6.71 27.72 12.00
CA PRO A 372 -6.96 28.49 13.24
C PRO A 372 -6.53 27.80 14.54
N ASN A 373 -5.95 26.59 14.48
CA ASN A 373 -5.35 25.91 15.63
C ASN A 373 -6.31 25.62 16.81
N GLY A 374 -7.58 25.35 16.50
CA GLY A 374 -8.62 25.15 17.51
C GLY A 374 -9.20 26.42 18.11
N GLY A 375 -8.78 27.62 17.63
CA GLY A 375 -9.28 28.88 18.10
C GLY A 375 -9.10 29.07 19.61
N GLU A 376 -10.15 29.57 20.25
CA GLU A 376 -10.18 29.86 21.71
C GLU A 376 -10.60 28.65 22.56
N HIS A 377 -10.91 27.49 21.93
CA HIS A 377 -11.37 26.30 22.64
C HIS A 377 -10.33 25.76 23.62
N THR A 378 -10.83 25.30 24.74
CA THR A 378 -10.02 24.69 25.81
C THR A 378 -9.31 23.43 25.28
N PRO A 379 -7.95 23.28 25.45
CA PRO A 379 -7.19 22.17 24.90
C PRO A 379 -7.10 20.96 25.86
N TYR A 380 -8.01 20.82 26.80
CA TYR A 380 -7.99 19.74 27.80
C TYR A 380 -9.40 19.28 28.19
N GLU A 381 -9.51 18.02 28.55
CA GLU A 381 -10.65 17.36 29.17
C GLU A 381 -10.19 16.58 30.43
N PRO A 382 -11.01 16.48 31.48
CA PRO A 382 -12.34 17.12 31.63
C PRO A 382 -12.20 18.63 31.89
N ASN A 383 -13.20 19.40 31.44
CA ASN A 383 -13.34 20.81 31.79
C ASN A 383 -14.79 21.15 32.12
N SER A 384 -15.03 22.29 32.76
CA SER A 384 -16.36 22.72 33.17
C SER A 384 -17.10 23.55 32.11
N ARG A 385 -16.57 23.70 30.90
CA ARG A 385 -17.10 24.57 29.85
C ARG A 385 -18.05 23.88 28.89
N GLY A 386 -17.97 22.54 28.79
CA GLY A 386 -18.84 21.74 27.91
C GLY A 386 -18.61 22.00 26.42
N GLU A 387 -17.37 22.30 26.01
CA GLU A 387 -17.02 22.64 24.61
C GLU A 387 -16.88 21.39 23.73
N TRP A 388 -16.64 20.24 24.31
CA TRP A 388 -16.40 18.96 23.60
C TRP A 388 -17.46 17.94 23.94
N GLN A 389 -17.79 17.08 23.00
CA GLN A 389 -18.75 15.99 23.18
C GLN A 389 -18.22 14.70 22.58
N GLU A 390 -18.20 13.65 23.36
CA GLU A 390 -17.95 12.28 22.92
C GLU A 390 -19.11 11.73 22.10
N SER A 391 -18.85 10.63 21.36
CA SER A 391 -19.85 9.95 20.53
C SER A 391 -20.07 8.49 20.99
N PRO A 392 -20.63 8.24 22.20
CA PRO A 392 -20.76 6.92 22.81
C PRO A 392 -21.62 5.95 21.98
N GLN A 393 -22.49 6.47 21.12
CA GLN A 393 -23.30 5.65 20.20
C GLN A 393 -22.46 4.82 19.22
N PHE A 394 -21.18 5.19 19.03
CA PHE A 394 -20.25 4.43 18.16
C PHE A 394 -19.38 3.44 18.94
N LYS A 395 -19.61 3.29 20.25
CA LYS A 395 -18.88 2.29 21.05
C LYS A 395 -19.03 0.90 20.43
N GLU A 396 -17.87 0.25 20.23
CA GLU A 396 -17.80 -1.11 19.68
C GLU A 396 -18.03 -2.17 20.76
N PRO A 397 -18.43 -3.40 20.39
CA PRO A 397 -18.47 -4.50 21.34
C PRO A 397 -17.05 -4.79 21.86
N PRO A 398 -16.89 -5.19 23.13
CA PRO A 398 -15.59 -5.59 23.67
C PRO A 398 -14.97 -6.70 22.82
N LEU A 399 -13.66 -6.63 22.59
CA LEU A 399 -12.88 -7.71 22.00
C LEU A 399 -12.22 -8.48 23.14
N SER A 400 -12.60 -9.74 23.34
CA SER A 400 -11.96 -10.61 24.32
C SER A 400 -10.66 -11.16 23.75
N LEU A 401 -9.55 -10.96 24.47
CA LEU A 401 -8.24 -11.48 24.14
C LEU A 401 -7.72 -12.28 25.34
N GLU A 402 -7.29 -13.53 25.09
CA GLU A 402 -6.79 -14.43 26.11
C GLU A 402 -5.35 -14.87 25.80
N GLY A 403 -4.57 -15.12 26.84
CA GLY A 403 -3.20 -15.64 26.75
C GLY A 403 -2.21 -14.90 27.63
N ALA A 404 -1.11 -15.57 27.98
CA ALA A 404 0.03 -14.96 28.66
C ALA A 404 0.85 -14.11 27.68
N ALA A 405 1.35 -12.98 28.16
CA ALA A 405 2.27 -12.14 27.38
C ALA A 405 3.65 -12.80 27.35
N ASP A 406 4.14 -13.16 26.15
CA ASP A 406 5.45 -13.75 25.93
C ASP A 406 5.88 -13.61 24.46
N HIS A 407 7.12 -13.94 24.17
CA HIS A 407 7.66 -14.07 22.80
C HIS A 407 7.29 -15.44 22.20
N TRP A 408 6.02 -15.62 21.85
CA TRP A 408 5.50 -16.87 21.34
C TRP A 408 6.04 -17.16 19.91
N ASN A 409 6.59 -18.37 19.72
CA ASN A 409 7.01 -18.83 18.41
C ASN A 409 5.78 -19.22 17.57
N HIS A 410 5.39 -18.34 16.68
CA HIS A 410 4.23 -18.55 15.80
C HIS A 410 4.39 -19.69 14.78
N ARG A 411 5.59 -20.28 14.65
CA ARG A 411 5.85 -21.38 13.70
C ARG A 411 5.54 -22.75 14.26
N VAL A 412 5.20 -22.84 15.54
CA VAL A 412 4.97 -24.16 16.20
C VAL A 412 3.68 -24.82 15.75
N ASP A 413 2.64 -24.03 15.48
CA ASP A 413 1.26 -24.48 15.24
C ASP A 413 0.73 -24.16 13.83
N THR A 414 1.62 -23.84 12.87
CA THR A 414 1.18 -23.30 11.58
C THR A 414 1.73 -24.12 10.41
N ASP A 415 0.82 -24.52 9.53
CA ASP A 415 1.14 -25.06 8.21
C ASP A 415 1.48 -23.93 7.23
N TYR A 416 2.65 -24.00 6.61
CA TYR A 416 3.15 -23.02 5.65
C TYR A 416 3.12 -23.50 4.21
N TYR A 417 2.81 -24.77 3.95
CA TYR A 417 3.00 -25.40 2.65
C TYR A 417 1.70 -25.73 1.93
N SER A 418 0.62 -26.02 2.64
CA SER A 418 -0.65 -26.41 2.02
C SER A 418 -1.21 -25.34 1.12
N GLN A 419 -1.26 -24.05 1.54
CA GLN A 419 -1.83 -22.99 0.73
C GLN A 419 -1.01 -22.64 -0.52
N PRO A 420 0.33 -22.47 -0.47
CA PRO A 420 1.12 -22.31 -1.71
C PRO A 420 1.05 -23.55 -2.60
N GLY A 421 0.99 -24.77 -2.05
CA GLY A 421 0.74 -26.00 -2.82
C GLY A 421 -0.62 -26.00 -3.52
N ASN A 422 -1.69 -25.55 -2.84
CA ASN A 422 -3.01 -25.37 -3.44
C ASN A 422 -2.97 -24.35 -4.58
N LEU A 423 -2.30 -23.22 -4.39
CA LEU A 423 -2.10 -22.23 -5.44
C LEU A 423 -1.37 -22.82 -6.64
N PHE A 424 -0.27 -23.54 -6.41
CA PHE A 424 0.50 -24.18 -7.47
C PHE A 424 -0.36 -25.19 -8.28
N ARG A 425 -1.16 -26.00 -7.62
CA ARG A 425 -2.05 -26.97 -8.29
C ARG A 425 -3.11 -26.32 -9.16
N LEU A 426 -3.58 -25.11 -8.81
CA LEU A 426 -4.54 -24.35 -9.61
C LEU A 426 -3.94 -23.73 -10.89
N LEU A 427 -2.62 -23.63 -11.01
CA LEU A 427 -1.97 -23.08 -12.20
C LEU A 427 -2.10 -24.02 -13.38
N THR A 428 -2.28 -23.47 -14.60
CA THR A 428 -2.18 -24.25 -15.85
C THR A 428 -0.73 -24.70 -16.07
N ALA A 429 -0.54 -25.64 -16.99
CA ALA A 429 0.81 -26.14 -17.31
C ALA A 429 1.75 -25.01 -17.77
N GLU A 430 1.24 -24.10 -18.61
CA GLU A 430 1.99 -22.94 -19.11
C GLU A 430 2.39 -22.00 -17.97
N LYS A 431 1.48 -21.73 -17.04
CA LYS A 431 1.76 -20.87 -15.88
C LYS A 431 2.72 -21.52 -14.89
N LYS A 432 2.67 -22.83 -14.71
CA LYS A 432 3.69 -23.57 -13.93
C LYS A 432 5.06 -23.44 -14.57
N GLN A 433 5.15 -23.60 -15.88
CA GLN A 433 6.42 -23.45 -16.62
C GLN A 433 6.98 -22.02 -16.45
N LEU A 434 6.15 -20.98 -16.60
CA LEU A 434 6.55 -19.59 -16.35
C LEU A 434 7.02 -19.38 -14.90
N LEU A 435 6.34 -19.96 -13.92
CA LEU A 435 6.75 -19.88 -12.52
C LEU A 435 8.15 -20.49 -12.31
N PHE A 436 8.43 -21.67 -12.90
CA PHE A 436 9.74 -22.31 -12.80
C PHE A 436 10.84 -21.46 -13.44
N GLU A 437 10.61 -20.97 -14.65
CA GLU A 437 11.58 -20.17 -15.40
C GLU A 437 11.84 -18.79 -14.75
N ASN A 438 10.80 -18.11 -14.29
CA ASN A 438 10.94 -16.85 -13.58
C ASN A 438 11.72 -17.03 -12.28
N THR A 439 11.43 -18.10 -11.52
CA THR A 439 12.14 -18.43 -10.29
C THR A 439 13.62 -18.73 -10.59
N ALA A 440 13.89 -19.56 -11.60
CA ALA A 440 15.26 -19.91 -11.98
C ALA A 440 16.09 -18.68 -12.39
N ARG A 441 15.51 -17.76 -13.19
CA ARG A 441 16.19 -16.50 -13.55
C ARG A 441 16.45 -15.61 -12.34
N ALA A 442 15.48 -15.50 -11.43
CA ALA A 442 15.59 -14.63 -10.27
C ALA A 442 16.58 -15.14 -9.21
N ILE A 443 16.76 -16.45 -9.10
CA ILE A 443 17.70 -17.10 -8.15
C ILE A 443 19.05 -17.46 -8.80
N HIS A 444 19.22 -17.17 -10.08
CA HIS A 444 20.48 -17.45 -10.80
C HIS A 444 21.65 -16.70 -10.16
N GLY A 445 22.77 -17.40 -9.96
CA GLY A 445 23.98 -16.85 -9.34
C GLY A 445 23.93 -16.74 -7.81
N VAL A 446 22.83 -17.12 -7.17
CA VAL A 446 22.70 -17.25 -5.72
C VAL A 446 23.39 -18.55 -5.27
N SER A 447 23.93 -18.57 -4.04
CA SER A 447 24.68 -19.72 -3.52
C SER A 447 23.84 -21.01 -3.50
N LYS A 448 24.49 -22.15 -3.69
CA LYS A 448 23.84 -23.47 -3.73
C LYS A 448 22.98 -23.76 -2.48
N PRO A 449 23.45 -23.52 -1.24
CA PRO A 449 22.62 -23.78 -0.07
C PRO A 449 21.31 -22.99 -0.05
N VAL A 450 21.27 -21.78 -0.60
CA VAL A 450 20.05 -20.96 -0.70
C VAL A 450 19.13 -21.51 -1.78
N GLN A 451 19.67 -21.92 -2.94
CA GLN A 451 18.89 -22.57 -4.00
C GLN A 451 18.24 -23.85 -3.49
N GLU A 452 19.01 -24.70 -2.80
CA GLU A 452 18.54 -25.98 -2.23
C GLU A 452 17.42 -25.78 -1.19
N ARG A 453 17.53 -24.75 -0.33
CA ARG A 453 16.46 -24.40 0.60
C ARG A 453 15.19 -23.98 -0.12
N HIS A 454 15.30 -23.22 -1.21
CA HIS A 454 14.12 -22.85 -1.99
C HIS A 454 13.46 -24.06 -2.63
N ILE A 455 14.25 -24.93 -3.26
CA ILE A 455 13.76 -26.20 -3.84
C ILE A 455 13.09 -27.05 -2.75
N TYR A 456 13.70 -27.17 -1.57
CA TYR A 456 13.12 -27.88 -0.43
C TYR A 456 11.75 -27.29 -0.05
N ASN A 457 11.63 -25.99 0.14
CA ASN A 457 10.37 -25.33 0.49
C ASN A 457 9.28 -25.57 -0.58
N CYS A 458 9.64 -25.49 -1.86
CA CYS A 458 8.74 -25.79 -2.97
C CYS A 458 8.30 -27.26 -2.96
N THR A 459 9.23 -28.21 -2.66
CA THR A 459 8.93 -29.64 -2.57
C THR A 459 7.99 -29.97 -1.43
N GLN A 460 8.11 -29.29 -0.28
CA GLN A 460 7.18 -29.45 0.84
C GLN A 460 5.76 -28.99 0.47
N ALA A 461 5.62 -27.96 -0.37
CA ALA A 461 4.33 -27.48 -0.86
C ALA A 461 3.72 -28.45 -1.90
N ASP A 462 4.53 -28.90 -2.85
CA ASP A 462 4.15 -29.90 -3.86
C ASP A 462 5.42 -30.49 -4.50
N PRO A 463 5.58 -31.84 -4.56
CA PRO A 463 6.77 -32.45 -5.16
C PRO A 463 7.04 -32.01 -6.60
N ALA A 464 6.00 -31.80 -7.41
CA ALA A 464 6.14 -31.32 -8.78
C ALA A 464 6.60 -29.86 -8.85
N TYR A 465 6.26 -29.04 -7.85
CA TYR A 465 6.75 -27.67 -7.75
C TYR A 465 8.26 -27.64 -7.52
N GLY A 466 8.75 -28.42 -6.52
CA GLY A 466 10.19 -28.52 -6.26
C GLY A 466 10.98 -29.08 -7.44
N ALA A 467 10.50 -30.16 -8.05
CA ALA A 467 11.14 -30.78 -9.21
C ALA A 467 11.21 -29.81 -10.42
N GLY A 468 10.13 -29.07 -10.69
CA GLY A 468 10.10 -28.10 -11.78
C GLY A 468 11.07 -26.94 -11.60
N VAL A 469 11.16 -26.38 -10.37
CA VAL A 469 12.14 -25.34 -10.04
C VAL A 469 13.57 -25.87 -10.16
N ALA A 470 13.87 -27.06 -9.62
CA ALA A 470 15.19 -27.67 -9.71
C ALA A 470 15.63 -27.89 -11.17
N ALA A 471 14.74 -28.43 -12.01
CA ALA A 471 15.00 -28.63 -13.44
C ALA A 471 15.27 -27.31 -14.18
N ALA A 472 14.51 -26.26 -13.88
CA ALA A 472 14.68 -24.95 -14.51
C ALA A 472 16.00 -24.28 -14.10
N ILE A 473 16.42 -24.40 -12.84
CA ILE A 473 17.73 -23.89 -12.36
C ILE A 473 18.86 -24.64 -13.09
N ALA A 474 18.81 -25.98 -13.12
CA ALA A 474 19.83 -26.80 -13.80
C ALA A 474 19.94 -26.46 -15.30
N ALA A 475 18.84 -26.20 -15.99
CA ALA A 475 18.82 -25.81 -17.38
C ALA A 475 19.48 -24.47 -17.68
N LEU A 476 19.53 -23.53 -16.70
CA LEU A 476 20.26 -22.26 -16.83
C LEU A 476 21.75 -22.42 -16.55
N GLU A 477 22.14 -23.30 -15.65
CA GLU A 477 23.56 -23.54 -15.29
C GLU A 477 24.29 -24.38 -16.34
N GLY A 478 23.56 -25.18 -17.15
CA GLY A 478 24.12 -25.96 -18.25
C GLY A 478 24.32 -25.20 -19.56
N LYS A 479 23.95 -23.92 -19.59
CA LYS A 479 24.15 -22.99 -20.72
C LYS A 479 25.32 -22.07 -20.45
#